data_7b3eeb15f826a495a084cbebb213b0ec
#
_entry.id   7b3eeb15f826a495a084cbebb213b0ec
#
_cell.length_a   1.000
_cell.length_b   1.000
_cell.length_c   1.000
_cell.angle_alpha   90.00
_cell.angle_beta   90.00
_cell.angle_gamma   90.00
#
_symmetry.space_group_name_H-M   'P 1'
#
loop_
_entity.id
_entity.type
_entity.pdbx_description
1 polymer ?
#
loop_
_entity_poly.entity_id
_entity_poly.type
_entity_poly.pdbx_seq_one_letter_code
_entity_poly.pdbx_strand_id
1 'polypeptide(L)'
;AAPAAPAAIAAGEPVNSPMPGTILRVEVAQGAAVKEGQLLVVLEAMKMENEILAPKDGTVAQVVVQKGSHVETGSPLIVLA
;
A
#
# COMPACT_ATOMS: atom_id res chain seq x y z
N ALA A 1 12.73 7.54 -5.61
CA ALA A 1 12.94 7.49 -5.22
C ALA A 1 13.06 7.29 -4.04
N ALA A 2 13.16 7.72 -3.64
CA ALA A 2 13.28 7.75 -2.78
C ALA A 2 12.98 7.23 -1.79
N PRO A 3 13.09 6.76 -1.86
CA PRO A 3 12.77 6.05 -1.08
C PRO A 3 12.96 6.39 0.20
N ALA A 4 13.53 6.81 0.44
CA ALA A 4 13.73 7.04 1.48
C ALA A 4 12.96 7.39 2.35
N ALA A 5 12.51 7.56 2.19
CA ALA A 5 11.88 8.08 2.69
C ALA A 5 11.05 7.80 3.70
N PRO A 6 11.29 7.29 4.56
CA PRO A 6 10.40 7.09 5.55
C PRO A 6 9.98 8.36 6.06
N ALA A 7 10.83 9.14 6.15
CA ALA A 7 10.45 10.37 6.67
C ALA A 7 9.55 11.07 5.77
N ALA A 8 9.49 10.64 4.62
CA ALA A 8 8.68 11.32 3.69
C ALA A 8 7.29 10.76 3.60
N ILE A 9 6.91 9.93 4.49
CA ILE A 9 5.56 9.43 4.47
C ILE A 9 4.61 10.58 4.72
N ALA A 10 3.70 10.79 3.80
CA ALA A 10 2.78 11.90 3.89
C ALA A 10 1.90 11.77 5.11
N ALA A 11 1.39 12.90 5.55
CA ALA A 11 0.44 12.89 6.63
C ALA A 11 -0.79 12.14 6.19
N GLY A 12 -1.29 11.28 7.05
CA GLY A 12 -2.44 10.49 6.72
C GLY A 12 -2.39 9.18 7.44
N GLU A 13 -3.25 8.27 7.02
CA GLU A 13 -3.35 6.98 7.68
C GLU A 13 -2.70 5.92 6.81
N PRO A 14 -1.64 5.29 7.27
CA PRO A 14 -0.99 4.26 6.45
C PRO A 14 -1.80 2.97 6.43
N VAL A 15 -1.80 2.34 5.28
CA VAL A 15 -2.35 0.99 5.14
C VAL A 15 -1.17 0.06 5.20
N ASN A 16 -1.11 -0.76 6.23
CA ASN A 16 0.06 -1.59 6.49
C ASN A 16 -0.14 -3.00 5.97
N SER A 17 0.96 -3.65 5.67
CA SER A 17 0.90 -5.04 5.23
C SER A 17 0.58 -5.93 6.43
N PRO A 18 -0.39 -6.85 6.29
CA PRO A 18 -0.72 -7.75 7.39
C PRO A 18 0.26 -8.91 7.49
N MET A 19 1.09 -9.11 6.49
CA MET A 19 2.03 -10.23 6.49
C MET A 19 3.17 -9.93 5.53
N PRO A 20 4.30 -10.61 5.66
CA PRO A 20 5.40 -10.39 4.73
C PRO A 20 5.08 -10.98 3.38
N GLY A 21 5.56 -10.37 2.33
CA GLY A 21 5.35 -10.87 0.98
C GLY A 21 5.91 -9.91 -0.05
N THR A 22 5.51 -10.12 -1.29
CA THR A 22 5.97 -9.33 -2.41
C THR A 22 4.77 -8.67 -3.08
N ILE A 23 4.93 -7.41 -3.44
CA ILE A 23 3.85 -6.68 -4.10
C ILE A 23 3.79 -7.14 -5.55
N LEU A 24 2.67 -7.75 -5.92
CA LEU A 24 2.47 -8.19 -7.29
C LEU A 24 2.00 -7.05 -8.16
N ARG A 25 1.10 -6.22 -7.65
CA ARG A 25 0.55 -5.10 -8.40
C ARG A 25 0.15 -4.01 -7.44
N VAL A 26 0.20 -2.78 -7.92
CA VAL A 26 -0.34 -1.62 -7.23
C VAL A 26 -1.45 -1.10 -8.12
N GLU A 27 -2.67 -1.10 -7.60
CA GLU A 27 -3.84 -0.76 -8.41
C GLU A 27 -4.23 0.70 -8.30
N VAL A 28 -3.54 1.46 -7.48
CA VAL A 28 -3.85 2.88 -7.28
C VAL A 28 -2.57 3.68 -7.44
N ALA A 29 -2.74 4.98 -7.61
CA ALA A 29 -1.61 5.88 -7.77
C ALA A 29 -1.77 7.04 -6.80
N GLN A 30 -0.69 7.75 -6.57
CA GLN A 30 -0.72 8.93 -5.72
C GLN A 30 -1.77 9.90 -6.28
N GLY A 31 -2.62 10.40 -5.40
CA GLY A 31 -3.67 11.32 -5.80
C GLY A 31 -4.97 10.65 -6.19
N ALA A 32 -5.01 9.33 -6.27
CA ALA A 32 -6.22 8.62 -6.65
C ALA A 32 -7.22 8.63 -5.50
N ALA A 33 -8.48 8.76 -5.83
CA ALA A 33 -9.54 8.65 -4.85
C ALA A 33 -9.90 7.19 -4.69
N VAL A 34 -10.07 6.75 -3.47
CA VAL A 34 -10.43 5.37 -3.19
C VAL A 34 -11.60 5.33 -2.23
N LYS A 35 -12.30 4.21 -2.24
CA LYS A 35 -13.42 3.98 -1.34
C LYS A 35 -13.12 2.79 -0.48
N GLU A 36 -13.78 2.73 0.66
CA GLU A 36 -13.62 1.60 1.56
C GLU A 36 -13.90 0.31 0.80
N GLY A 37 -13.00 -0.66 0.96
CA GLY A 37 -13.13 -1.93 0.28
C GLY A 37 -12.56 -1.96 -1.14
N GLN A 38 -12.06 -0.83 -1.63
CA GLN A 38 -11.46 -0.80 -2.96
C GLN A 38 -10.08 -1.44 -2.91
N LEU A 39 -9.75 -2.19 -3.96
CA LEU A 39 -8.45 -2.86 -4.03
C LEU A 39 -7.34 -1.83 -4.17
N LEU A 40 -6.35 -1.92 -3.31
CA LEU A 40 -5.20 -1.02 -3.34
C LEU A 40 -3.99 -1.71 -3.97
N VAL A 41 -3.59 -2.82 -3.42
CA VAL A 41 -2.43 -3.56 -3.94
C VAL A 41 -2.72 -5.04 -3.83
N VAL A 42 -1.99 -5.83 -4.59
CA VAL A 42 -2.04 -7.28 -4.49
C VAL A 42 -0.71 -7.74 -3.94
N LEU A 43 -0.76 -8.46 -2.85
CA LEU A 43 0.41 -8.95 -2.14
C LEU A 43 0.49 -10.45 -2.28
N GLU A 44 1.63 -10.97 -2.70
CA GLU A 44 1.84 -12.41 -2.73
C GLU A 44 2.56 -12.83 -1.47
N ALA A 45 1.94 -13.72 -0.71
CA ALA A 45 2.54 -14.24 0.49
C ALA A 45 2.16 -15.71 0.63
N MET A 46 3.13 -16.53 1.00
CA MET A 46 2.87 -17.95 1.24
C MET A 46 2.23 -18.63 0.03
N LYS A 47 2.68 -18.24 -1.17
CA LYS A 47 2.21 -18.80 -2.43
C LYS A 47 0.76 -18.47 -2.73
N MET A 48 0.21 -17.46 -2.08
CA MET A 48 -1.16 -17.04 -2.29
C MET A 48 -1.18 -15.55 -2.58
N GLU A 49 -2.15 -15.15 -3.37
CA GLU A 49 -2.37 -13.74 -3.61
C GLU A 49 -3.32 -13.20 -2.55
N ASN A 50 -2.96 -12.10 -1.97
CA ASN A 50 -3.77 -11.45 -0.96
C ASN A 50 -4.08 -10.04 -1.42
N GLU A 51 -5.34 -9.68 -1.38
CA GLU A 51 -5.76 -8.35 -1.79
C GLU A 51 -5.76 -7.43 -0.58
N ILE A 52 -5.11 -6.31 -0.71
CA ILE A 52 -5.10 -5.30 0.33
C ILE A 52 -6.11 -4.25 -0.05
N LEU A 53 -7.12 -4.10 0.76
CA LEU A 53 -8.24 -3.23 0.46
C LEU A 53 -8.17 -1.98 1.30
N ALA A 54 -8.81 -0.93 0.81
CA ALA A 54 -8.85 0.35 1.53
C ALA A 54 -9.69 0.20 2.79
N PRO A 55 -9.19 0.63 3.94
CA PRO A 55 -9.95 0.52 5.18
C PRO A 55 -11.01 1.62 5.31
N LYS A 56 -10.93 2.62 4.48
CA LYS A 56 -11.87 3.75 4.53
C LYS A 56 -11.82 4.50 3.21
N ASP A 57 -12.78 5.37 3.01
CA ASP A 57 -12.75 6.27 1.86
C ASP A 57 -11.66 7.30 2.06
N GLY A 58 -11.08 7.72 0.99
CA GLY A 58 -10.05 8.76 1.07
C GLY A 58 -9.33 8.93 -0.24
N THR A 59 -8.24 9.65 -0.18
CA THR A 59 -7.38 9.89 -1.32
C THR A 59 -6.01 9.31 -1.01
N VAL A 60 -5.38 8.72 -2.02
CA VAL A 60 -4.05 8.18 -1.85
C VAL A 60 -3.08 9.35 -1.73
N ALA A 61 -2.55 9.55 -0.54
CA ALA A 61 -1.59 10.62 -0.32
C ALA A 61 -0.21 10.22 -0.82
N GLN A 62 0.11 8.94 -0.70
CA GLN A 62 1.42 8.47 -1.13
C GLN A 62 1.37 6.97 -1.34
N VAL A 63 2.05 6.52 -2.40
CA VAL A 63 2.25 5.09 -2.63
C VAL A 63 3.66 4.78 -2.16
N VAL A 64 3.77 4.00 -1.11
CA VAL A 64 5.07 3.72 -0.48
C VAL A 64 5.79 2.58 -1.16
N VAL A 65 5.05 1.66 -1.77
CA VAL A 65 5.63 0.49 -2.41
C VAL A 65 5.33 0.51 -3.89
N GLN A 66 5.99 -0.36 -4.62
CA GLN A 66 5.74 -0.49 -6.04
C GLN A 66 5.76 -1.96 -6.42
N LYS A 67 5.34 -2.25 -7.64
CA LYS A 67 5.33 -3.60 -8.14
C LYS A 67 6.70 -4.24 -7.95
N GLY A 68 6.72 -5.40 -7.36
CA GLY A 68 7.96 -6.12 -7.11
C GLY A 68 8.61 -5.81 -5.78
N SER A 69 8.07 -4.85 -5.03
CA SER A 69 8.63 -4.53 -3.72
C SER A 69 8.38 -5.66 -2.73
N HIS A 70 9.36 -5.91 -1.90
CA HIS A 70 9.22 -6.89 -0.83
C HIS A 70 8.86 -6.14 0.45
N VAL A 71 7.86 -6.63 1.17
CA VAL A 71 7.39 -5.97 2.38
C VAL A 71 7.32 -6.96 3.51
N GLU A 72 7.27 -6.43 4.73
CA GLU A 72 7.16 -7.25 5.93
C GLU A 72 5.91 -6.86 6.68
N THR A 73 5.57 -7.64 7.69
CA THR A 73 4.41 -7.35 8.51
C THR A 73 4.54 -5.96 9.09
N GLY A 74 3.50 -5.17 8.91
CA GLY A 74 3.50 -3.81 9.43
C GLY A 74 4.13 -2.78 8.53
N SER A 75 4.68 -3.19 7.39
CA SER A 75 5.26 -2.22 6.46
C SER A 75 4.16 -1.37 5.84
N PRO A 76 4.33 -0.05 5.78
CA PRO A 76 3.32 0.77 5.12
C PRO A 76 3.32 0.52 3.62
N LEU A 77 2.15 0.42 3.05
CA LEU A 77 1.99 0.18 1.62
C LEU A 77 1.51 1.43 0.92
N ILE A 78 0.43 1.99 1.42
CA ILE A 78 -0.21 3.17 0.86
C ILE A 78 -0.57 4.06 2.04
N VAL A 79 -0.47 5.36 1.85
CA VAL A 79 -0.93 6.31 2.86
C VAL A 79 -2.18 6.98 2.32
N LEU A 80 -3.24 6.93 3.09
CA LEU A 80 -4.50 7.58 2.74
C LEU A 80 -4.64 8.88 3.48
N ALA A 81 -5.08 9.88 2.78
CA ALA A 81 -5.30 11.19 3.38
C ALA A 81 -6.74 11.35 3.83
#